data_da29953023af1feb91e3a0febea6d935
#
_entry.id   da29953023af1feb91e3a0febea6d935
#
_cell.length_a   1.000
_cell.length_b   1.000
_cell.length_c   1.000
_cell.angle_alpha   90.00
_cell.angle_beta   90.00
_cell.angle_gamma   90.00
#
_symmetry.space_group_name_H-M   'P 1'
#
loop_
_entity.id
_entity.type
_entity.pdbx_description
1 polymer ?
#
loop_
_entity_poly.entity_id
_entity_poly.type
_entity_poly.pdbx_seq_one_letter_code
_entity_poly.pdbx_strand_id
1 'polypeptide(L)'
;MPNNKIFILLPDGIGLRNFAYSKFYELGITQGYDVVFWNNTPFQLSDLGFKDIPIKNPKTNKQTEIYKNARKQIELNLNKKKFQDAVYDTYRFPYAYKNIKTAAKSILTQLLAVSHTSEKGLQKVRNKIKEQEKKTAYFQECLAVLKREQPAMVFCTNQRPLLAIAPLLAAQELGIPTATFIFSWDNLPKATMVVETDSYFVWSEHMKEELLQYYPYIKAENIHITGTPQFESHYETDRLVAKETFFKQNGLDITRRYICYSGDDVTTCPDDPQYLDDVAAAVKQMNEEGDTIGILFRRCPVDFSDRFDSVLAQYKDIIVPVNPKWEKKGGMWNTILPTPEDVDLQMNTIAHTDMVINLGSSMVFDYAAHGKPCAYINYDVKHKRIEDWSVKKIYNYIHFRSMPAKESVIWLDNKEEIKTKIQLALKDSRQNTIKAKEWFQIINKFPPDSASENIWNSIKKMVS
;
A
#
# COMPACT_ATOMS: atom_id res chain seq x y z
N MET A 1 -22.25 -10.10 29.90
CA MET A 1 -21.30 -10.73 28.96
C MET A 1 -20.22 -9.73 28.69
N PRO A 2 -18.96 -10.11 28.52
CA PRO A 2 -17.95 -9.15 28.12
C PRO A 2 -18.36 -8.52 26.78
N ASN A 3 -18.05 -7.23 26.63
CA ASN A 3 -18.33 -6.52 25.39
C ASN A 3 -17.41 -7.06 24.29
N ASN A 4 -17.98 -7.68 23.26
CA ASN A 4 -17.26 -8.32 22.16
C ASN A 4 -17.38 -7.55 20.82
N LYS A 5 -17.97 -6.34 20.83
CA LYS A 5 -18.13 -5.53 19.62
C LYS A 5 -16.81 -4.83 19.28
N ILE A 6 -16.27 -5.10 18.12
CA ILE A 6 -15.04 -4.49 17.60
C ILE A 6 -15.36 -3.63 16.38
N PHE A 7 -15.01 -2.35 16.47
CA PHE A 7 -15.12 -1.44 15.34
C PHE A 7 -13.86 -1.49 14.50
N ILE A 8 -13.99 -1.85 13.23
CA ILE A 8 -12.94 -1.80 12.21
C ILE A 8 -13.12 -0.51 11.42
N LEU A 9 -12.36 0.53 11.78
CA LEU A 9 -12.44 1.83 11.13
C LEU A 9 -11.77 1.76 9.75
N LEU A 10 -12.55 1.96 8.71
CA LEU A 10 -12.11 2.17 7.34
C LEU A 10 -12.13 3.67 7.01
N PRO A 11 -11.06 4.41 7.26
CA PRO A 11 -11.03 5.85 6.99
C PRO A 11 -10.94 6.17 5.48
N ASP A 12 -10.58 5.18 4.68
CA ASP A 12 -10.60 5.14 3.21
C ASP A 12 -10.74 3.68 2.74
N GLY A 13 -10.77 3.47 1.41
CA GLY A 13 -10.94 2.14 0.82
C GLY A 13 -9.70 1.25 0.78
N ILE A 14 -8.55 1.77 1.20
CA ILE A 14 -7.28 1.02 1.12
C ILE A 14 -7.32 -0.23 2.03
N GLY A 15 -7.99 -0.13 3.19
CA GLY A 15 -8.13 -1.24 4.13
C GLY A 15 -9.02 -2.40 3.67
N LEU A 16 -9.84 -2.22 2.64
CA LEU A 16 -10.82 -3.23 2.20
C LEU A 16 -10.15 -4.56 1.84
N ARG A 17 -9.09 -4.53 1.03
CA ARG A 17 -8.38 -5.73 0.60
C ARG A 17 -7.90 -6.56 1.80
N ASN A 18 -7.34 -5.90 2.81
CA ASN A 18 -6.72 -6.57 3.95
C ASN A 18 -7.72 -7.03 5.01
N PHE A 19 -8.83 -6.31 5.18
CA PHE A 19 -9.72 -6.54 6.32
C PHE A 19 -11.13 -6.97 5.93
N ALA A 20 -11.58 -6.70 4.70
CA ALA A 20 -12.86 -7.16 4.21
C ALA A 20 -12.73 -8.36 3.25
N TYR A 21 -11.70 -8.37 2.37
CA TYR A 21 -11.57 -9.38 1.32
C TYR A 21 -10.56 -10.51 1.65
N SER A 22 -10.10 -10.57 2.90
CA SER A 22 -9.31 -11.65 3.49
C SER A 22 -10.15 -12.44 4.49
N LYS A 23 -9.58 -13.50 5.05
CA LYS A 23 -10.23 -14.27 6.13
C LYS A 23 -10.38 -13.51 7.47
N PHE A 24 -9.88 -12.27 7.57
CA PHE A 24 -9.89 -11.49 8.81
C PHE A 24 -11.30 -11.34 9.41
N TYR A 25 -12.30 -10.96 8.59
CA TYR A 25 -13.67 -10.74 9.08
C TYR A 25 -14.29 -12.02 9.61
N GLU A 26 -14.21 -13.11 8.84
CA GLU A 26 -14.80 -14.41 9.21
C GLU A 26 -14.14 -15.00 10.45
N LEU A 27 -12.82 -14.88 10.58
CA LEU A 27 -12.10 -15.31 11.77
C LEU A 27 -12.57 -14.58 13.02
N GLY A 28 -12.81 -13.27 12.92
CA GLY A 28 -13.35 -12.49 14.05
C GLY A 28 -14.73 -12.98 14.48
N ILE A 29 -15.64 -13.19 13.54
CA ILE A 29 -16.97 -13.75 13.80
C ILE A 29 -16.87 -15.16 14.44
N THR A 30 -16.03 -16.02 13.87
CA THR A 30 -15.83 -17.40 14.38
C THR A 30 -15.26 -17.42 15.81
N GLN A 31 -14.45 -16.43 16.17
CA GLN A 31 -13.92 -16.25 17.53
C GLN A 31 -14.93 -15.60 18.49
N GLY A 32 -16.15 -15.32 18.04
CA GLY A 32 -17.24 -14.80 18.84
C GLY A 32 -17.28 -13.28 18.97
N TYR A 33 -16.57 -12.54 18.13
CA TYR A 33 -16.63 -11.07 18.09
C TYR A 33 -17.79 -10.57 17.22
N ASP A 34 -18.39 -9.46 17.65
CA ASP A 34 -19.31 -8.66 16.82
C ASP A 34 -18.47 -7.67 16.02
N VAL A 35 -17.99 -8.10 14.82
CA VAL A 35 -17.13 -7.30 13.96
C VAL A 35 -17.97 -6.34 13.12
N VAL A 36 -17.74 -5.03 13.28
CA VAL A 36 -18.51 -3.99 12.59
C VAL A 36 -17.53 -3.06 11.87
N PHE A 37 -17.66 -2.93 10.53
CA PHE A 37 -16.93 -1.92 9.79
C PHE A 37 -17.51 -0.53 10.05
N TRP A 38 -16.70 0.39 10.58
CA TRP A 38 -17.04 1.80 10.65
C TRP A 38 -16.55 2.47 9.39
N ASN A 39 -17.46 2.60 8.42
CA ASN A 39 -17.16 2.66 7.01
C ASN A 39 -17.21 4.09 6.46
N ASN A 40 -16.06 4.61 5.99
CA ASN A 40 -15.95 5.86 5.25
C ASN A 40 -15.64 5.62 3.76
N THR A 41 -15.94 4.45 3.24
CA THR A 41 -15.84 4.17 1.80
C THR A 41 -17.17 4.47 1.11
N PRO A 42 -17.20 4.67 -0.22
CA PRO A 42 -18.45 4.81 -0.96
C PRO A 42 -19.18 3.49 -1.20
N PHE A 43 -18.66 2.36 -0.71
CA PHE A 43 -19.32 1.06 -0.81
C PHE A 43 -20.28 0.83 0.36
N GLN A 44 -21.43 0.25 0.08
CA GLN A 44 -22.29 -0.35 1.09
C GLN A 44 -21.76 -1.76 1.35
N LEU A 45 -21.01 -1.93 2.43
CA LEU A 45 -20.37 -3.21 2.74
C LEU A 45 -21.40 -4.27 3.13
N SER A 46 -22.59 -3.86 3.56
CA SER A 46 -23.76 -4.73 3.75
C SER A 46 -24.18 -5.50 2.49
N ASP A 47 -23.97 -4.92 1.30
CA ASP A 47 -24.28 -5.59 0.03
C ASP A 47 -23.31 -6.77 -0.24
N LEU A 48 -22.14 -6.76 0.43
CA LEU A 48 -21.16 -7.83 0.39
C LEU A 48 -21.26 -8.79 1.59
N GLY A 49 -22.33 -8.66 2.42
CA GLY A 49 -22.56 -9.50 3.58
C GLY A 49 -21.84 -9.07 4.86
N PHE A 50 -21.15 -7.92 4.85
CA PHE A 50 -20.47 -7.41 6.04
C PHE A 50 -21.39 -6.53 6.88
N LYS A 51 -21.21 -6.56 8.20
CA LYS A 51 -21.88 -5.63 9.11
C LYS A 51 -21.15 -4.29 9.08
N ASP A 52 -21.83 -3.21 8.71
CA ASP A 52 -21.21 -1.89 8.65
C ASP A 52 -22.08 -0.76 9.20
N ILE A 53 -21.41 0.30 9.64
CA ILE A 53 -22.00 1.58 10.03
C ILE A 53 -21.34 2.65 9.15
N PRO A 54 -22.08 3.27 8.22
CA PRO A 54 -21.51 4.28 7.34
C PRO A 54 -21.19 5.56 8.10
N ILE A 55 -20.03 6.16 7.80
CA ILE A 55 -19.66 7.50 8.25
C ILE A 55 -20.30 8.51 7.28
N LYS A 56 -21.16 9.38 7.83
CA LYS A 56 -21.90 10.36 7.04
C LYS A 56 -21.19 11.71 6.99
N ASN A 57 -21.00 12.26 5.78
CA ASN A 57 -20.47 13.62 5.55
C ASN A 57 -19.24 14.01 6.39
N PRO A 58 -18.19 13.22 6.46
CA PRO A 58 -17.02 13.50 7.27
C PRO A 58 -16.32 14.76 6.77
N LYS A 59 -16.08 15.71 7.66
CA LYS A 59 -15.39 16.96 7.33
C LYS A 59 -14.36 17.28 8.39
N THR A 60 -13.10 17.31 7.98
CA THR A 60 -12.01 17.79 8.84
C THR A 60 -12.06 19.31 9.01
N ASN A 61 -11.43 19.82 10.05
CA ASN A 61 -11.26 21.27 10.23
C ASN A 61 -10.38 21.83 9.08
N LYS A 62 -10.72 23.02 8.60
CA LYS A 62 -9.99 23.68 7.49
C LYS A 62 -8.50 23.91 7.77
N GLN A 63 -8.11 24.04 9.03
CA GLN A 63 -6.73 24.24 9.46
C GLN A 63 -5.94 22.93 9.58
N THR A 64 -6.61 21.80 9.77
CA THR A 64 -5.96 20.49 9.98
C THR A 64 -5.01 20.12 8.85
N GLU A 65 -5.36 20.42 7.60
CA GLU A 65 -4.49 20.17 6.45
C GLU A 65 -3.16 20.95 6.54
N ILE A 66 -3.21 22.21 7.00
CA ILE A 66 -2.02 23.06 7.17
C ILE A 66 -1.12 22.48 8.26
N TYR A 67 -1.68 22.17 9.43
CA TYR A 67 -0.94 21.56 10.53
C TYR A 67 -0.39 20.15 10.17
N LYS A 68 -1.15 19.34 9.45
CA LYS A 68 -0.69 18.03 8.96
C LYS A 68 0.52 18.18 8.05
N ASN A 69 0.46 19.13 7.09
CA ASN A 69 1.57 19.39 6.18
C ASN A 69 2.79 19.96 6.93
N ALA A 70 2.59 20.88 7.87
CA ALA A 70 3.65 21.39 8.72
C ALA A 70 4.29 20.28 9.58
N ARG A 71 3.48 19.42 10.24
CA ARG A 71 3.95 18.26 10.98
C ARG A 71 4.85 17.37 10.11
N LYS A 72 4.40 17.04 8.89
CA LYS A 72 5.20 16.22 7.95
C LYS A 72 6.53 16.88 7.63
N GLN A 73 6.55 18.19 7.34
CA GLN A 73 7.81 18.90 7.05
C GLN A 73 8.75 18.93 8.26
N ILE A 74 8.24 19.18 9.47
CA ILE A 74 9.02 19.18 10.71
C ILE A 74 9.63 17.79 10.95
N GLU A 75 8.83 16.74 10.86
CA GLU A 75 9.23 15.36 11.10
C GLU A 75 10.32 14.93 10.09
N LEU A 76 10.14 15.24 8.80
CA LEU A 76 11.16 14.98 7.78
C LEU A 76 12.44 15.80 8.00
N ASN A 77 12.34 17.06 8.48
CA ASN A 77 13.52 17.86 8.85
C ASN A 77 14.29 17.24 10.01
N LEU A 78 13.58 16.79 11.04
CA LEU A 78 14.17 16.13 12.20
C LEU A 78 14.85 14.82 11.79
N ASN A 79 14.19 14.00 10.98
CA ASN A 79 14.76 12.76 10.47
C ASN A 79 16.00 13.01 9.59
N LYS A 80 15.91 13.97 8.65
CA LYS A 80 17.08 14.37 7.86
C LYS A 80 18.28 14.76 8.71
N LYS A 81 18.04 15.55 9.75
CA LYS A 81 19.10 15.97 10.70
C LYS A 81 19.62 14.80 11.54
N LYS A 82 18.71 13.97 12.07
CA LYS A 82 19.04 12.82 12.93
C LYS A 82 19.89 11.78 12.21
N PHE A 83 19.51 11.45 10.98
CA PHE A 83 20.16 10.40 10.20
C PHE A 83 21.18 10.92 9.18
N GLN A 84 21.36 12.24 9.07
CA GLN A 84 22.25 12.91 8.10
C GLN A 84 22.03 12.42 6.66
N ASP A 85 20.77 12.23 6.27
CA ASP A 85 20.40 11.62 4.99
C ASP A 85 19.45 12.52 4.20
N ALA A 86 19.86 12.88 2.98
CA ALA A 86 19.08 13.73 2.10
C ALA A 86 17.85 13.03 1.51
N VAL A 87 17.74 11.71 1.62
CA VAL A 87 16.60 10.94 1.09
C VAL A 87 15.26 11.40 1.65
N TYR A 88 15.23 11.92 2.88
CA TYR A 88 14.01 12.46 3.48
C TYR A 88 13.41 13.65 2.72
N ASP A 89 14.20 14.36 1.91
CA ASP A 89 13.69 15.42 1.05
C ASP A 89 12.83 14.87 -0.09
N THR A 90 13.06 13.63 -0.53
CA THR A 90 12.28 12.99 -1.60
C THR A 90 10.83 12.67 -1.19
N TYR A 91 10.56 12.61 0.11
CA TYR A 91 9.21 12.35 0.65
C TYR A 91 8.35 13.62 0.79
N ARG A 92 8.90 14.80 0.44
CA ARG A 92 8.17 16.07 0.51
C ARG A 92 7.28 16.23 -0.71
N PHE A 93 6.08 16.75 -0.46
CA PHE A 93 5.28 17.28 -1.55
C PHE A 93 5.68 18.73 -1.83
N PRO A 94 5.73 19.15 -3.10
CA PRO A 94 6.01 20.51 -3.46
C PRO A 94 4.94 21.47 -2.92
N TYR A 95 5.35 22.68 -2.56
CA TYR A 95 4.41 23.73 -2.17
C TYR A 95 3.62 24.22 -3.39
N ALA A 96 2.32 24.45 -3.20
CA ALA A 96 1.45 24.89 -4.28
C ALA A 96 1.18 26.41 -4.20
N TYR A 97 1.40 27.09 -5.33
CA TYR A 97 1.19 28.55 -5.44
C TYR A 97 0.23 28.90 -6.59
N LYS A 98 -0.62 27.96 -6.99
CA LYS A 98 -1.53 28.09 -8.15
C LYS A 98 -2.57 29.20 -7.98
N ASN A 99 -2.94 29.57 -6.76
CA ASN A 99 -3.89 30.63 -6.41
C ASN A 99 -3.62 31.15 -5.00
N ILE A 100 -4.25 32.28 -4.62
CA ILE A 100 -4.06 32.93 -3.32
C ILE A 100 -4.30 31.96 -2.15
N LYS A 101 -5.32 31.12 -2.22
CA LYS A 101 -5.66 30.18 -1.14
C LYS A 101 -4.57 29.10 -0.95
N THR A 102 -4.07 28.51 -2.03
CA THR A 102 -2.99 27.50 -1.97
C THR A 102 -1.68 28.15 -1.57
N ALA A 103 -1.37 29.37 -2.05
CA ALA A 103 -0.19 30.12 -1.65
C ALA A 103 -0.22 30.44 -0.14
N ALA A 104 -1.33 30.94 0.39
CA ALA A 104 -1.48 31.22 1.82
C ALA A 104 -1.30 29.96 2.68
N LYS A 105 -1.90 28.81 2.28
CA LYS A 105 -1.69 27.53 2.96
C LYS A 105 -0.21 27.11 2.94
N SER A 106 0.46 27.24 1.80
CA SER A 106 1.89 26.89 1.63
C SER A 106 2.77 27.78 2.51
N ILE A 107 2.55 29.10 2.54
CA ILE A 107 3.29 30.05 3.39
C ILE A 107 3.10 29.72 4.87
N LEU A 108 1.85 29.51 5.31
CA LEU A 108 1.57 29.14 6.71
C LEU A 108 2.22 27.82 7.09
N THR A 109 2.22 26.83 6.20
CA THR A 109 2.89 25.54 6.40
C THR A 109 4.40 25.75 6.59
N GLN A 110 5.03 26.59 5.76
CA GLN A 110 6.46 26.91 5.87
C GLN A 110 6.78 27.64 7.18
N LEU A 111 6.02 28.66 7.54
CA LEU A 111 6.21 29.40 8.78
C LEU A 111 6.12 28.47 10.01
N LEU A 112 5.14 27.57 10.04
CA LEU A 112 5.02 26.57 11.10
C LEU A 112 6.21 25.62 11.10
N ALA A 113 6.66 25.17 9.94
CA ALA A 113 7.80 24.25 9.85
C ALA A 113 9.12 24.88 10.33
N VAL A 114 9.35 26.15 10.02
CA VAL A 114 10.54 26.91 10.47
C VAL A 114 10.49 27.28 11.94
N SER A 115 9.32 27.58 12.48
CA SER A 115 9.14 27.96 13.89
C SER A 115 9.16 26.77 14.87
N HIS A 116 9.02 25.54 14.39
CA HIS A 116 8.91 24.32 15.19
C HIS A 116 9.96 23.27 14.81
N THR A 117 11.25 23.56 15.07
CA THR A 117 12.41 22.75 14.60
C THR A 117 12.87 21.68 15.59
N SER A 118 12.07 21.33 16.58
CA SER A 118 12.41 20.38 17.65
C SER A 118 11.28 19.36 17.87
N GLU A 119 11.59 18.27 18.58
CA GLU A 119 10.57 17.27 18.98
C GLU A 119 9.44 17.92 19.81
N LYS A 120 9.76 18.86 20.71
CA LYS A 120 8.76 19.62 21.46
C LYS A 120 7.89 20.48 20.53
N GLY A 121 8.48 21.05 19.48
CA GLY A 121 7.77 21.79 18.45
C GLY A 121 6.85 20.88 17.63
N LEU A 122 7.34 19.73 17.22
CA LEU A 122 6.56 18.70 16.53
C LEU A 122 5.33 18.29 17.36
N GLN A 123 5.53 18.03 18.66
CA GLN A 123 4.43 17.65 19.57
C GLN A 123 3.38 18.78 19.72
N LYS A 124 3.80 20.05 19.74
CA LYS A 124 2.84 21.17 19.73
C LYS A 124 1.97 21.17 18.50
N VAL A 125 2.55 20.90 17.31
CA VAL A 125 1.79 20.84 16.05
C VAL A 125 0.84 19.63 16.04
N ARG A 126 1.26 18.47 16.55
CA ARG A 126 0.38 17.30 16.73
C ARG A 126 -0.81 17.62 17.64
N ASN A 127 -0.56 18.27 18.77
CA ASN A 127 -1.63 18.69 19.69
C ASN A 127 -2.59 19.68 19.02
N LYS A 128 -2.09 20.59 18.18
CA LYS A 128 -2.96 21.51 17.43
C LYS A 128 -3.87 20.79 16.44
N ILE A 129 -3.39 19.74 15.77
CA ILE A 129 -4.24 18.89 14.94
C ILE A 129 -5.39 18.30 15.76
N LYS A 130 -5.09 17.71 16.91
CA LYS A 130 -6.10 17.13 17.81
C LYS A 130 -7.12 18.17 18.30
N GLU A 131 -6.65 19.34 18.74
CA GLU A 131 -7.50 20.45 19.16
C GLU A 131 -8.45 20.95 18.06
N GLN A 132 -7.97 21.00 16.80
CA GLN A 132 -8.79 21.46 15.68
C GLN A 132 -9.86 20.43 15.31
N GLU A 133 -9.51 19.15 15.30
CA GLU A 133 -10.45 18.08 14.96
C GLU A 133 -11.55 17.92 16.02
N LYS A 134 -11.23 18.07 17.31
CA LYS A 134 -12.23 18.05 18.40
C LYS A 134 -13.31 19.14 18.30
N LYS A 135 -13.06 20.23 17.53
CA LYS A 135 -14.02 21.31 17.29
C LYS A 135 -14.98 21.04 16.13
N THR A 136 -14.84 19.90 15.44
CA THR A 136 -15.66 19.60 14.25
C THR A 136 -17.00 18.94 14.61
N ALA A 137 -18.01 19.17 13.79
CA ALA A 137 -19.27 18.43 13.88
C ALA A 137 -19.03 16.91 13.68
N TYR A 138 -18.06 16.56 12.84
CA TYR A 138 -17.65 15.19 12.60
C TYR A 138 -17.18 14.48 13.88
N PHE A 139 -16.39 15.17 14.71
CA PHE A 139 -15.98 14.64 16.00
C PHE A 139 -17.17 14.39 16.93
N GLN A 140 -18.15 15.32 16.99
CA GLN A 140 -19.36 15.14 17.80
C GLN A 140 -20.22 13.98 17.31
N GLU A 141 -20.32 13.80 15.99
CA GLU A 141 -20.99 12.63 15.40
C GLU A 141 -20.29 11.33 15.77
N CYS A 142 -18.94 11.29 15.71
CA CYS A 142 -18.16 10.13 16.15
C CYS A 142 -18.42 9.80 17.63
N LEU A 143 -18.45 10.81 18.52
CA LEU A 143 -18.80 10.62 19.93
C LEU A 143 -20.20 10.02 20.11
N ALA A 144 -21.18 10.53 19.36
CA ALA A 144 -22.55 10.04 19.43
C ALA A 144 -22.67 8.58 18.97
N VAL A 145 -21.98 8.20 17.87
CA VAL A 145 -21.93 6.82 17.40
C VAL A 145 -21.30 5.92 18.45
N LEU A 146 -20.13 6.27 18.98
CA LEU A 146 -19.42 5.45 19.95
C LEU A 146 -20.19 5.31 21.28
N LYS A 147 -20.87 6.34 21.75
CA LYS A 147 -21.75 6.27 22.94
C LYS A 147 -22.95 5.36 22.74
N ARG A 148 -23.51 5.31 21.53
CA ARG A 148 -24.63 4.44 21.18
C ARG A 148 -24.20 2.99 21.04
N GLU A 149 -23.12 2.78 20.30
CA GLU A 149 -22.66 1.42 19.90
C GLU A 149 -21.79 0.74 20.97
N GLN A 150 -21.10 1.52 21.79
CA GLN A 150 -20.23 1.06 22.87
C GLN A 150 -19.27 -0.07 22.48
N PRO A 151 -18.45 0.08 21.42
CA PRO A 151 -17.51 -0.98 21.05
C PRO A 151 -16.45 -1.18 22.15
N ALA A 152 -15.95 -2.41 22.28
CA ALA A 152 -14.83 -2.73 23.16
C ALA A 152 -13.52 -2.13 22.67
N MET A 153 -13.41 -1.85 21.35
CA MET A 153 -12.20 -1.32 20.72
C MET A 153 -12.52 -0.67 19.38
N VAL A 154 -11.71 0.30 18.98
CA VAL A 154 -11.65 0.85 17.62
C VAL A 154 -10.28 0.50 17.01
N PHE A 155 -10.31 -0.35 15.99
CA PHE A 155 -9.13 -0.75 15.20
C PHE A 155 -9.13 0.01 13.87
N CYS A 156 -8.16 0.89 13.66
CA CYS A 156 -8.01 1.69 12.43
C CYS A 156 -7.13 0.96 11.41
N THR A 157 -7.64 0.76 10.21
CA THR A 157 -6.98 0.01 9.14
C THR A 157 -5.87 0.79 8.43
N ASN A 158 -5.79 2.12 8.61
CA ASN A 158 -4.82 2.99 7.95
C ASN A 158 -4.55 4.26 8.76
N GLN A 159 -3.29 4.47 9.16
CA GLN A 159 -2.85 5.60 9.99
C GLN A 159 -2.70 6.95 9.25
N ARG A 160 -2.89 6.97 7.93
CA ARG A 160 -2.55 8.12 7.05
C ARG A 160 -3.67 9.14 6.84
N PRO A 161 -4.94 8.73 6.68
CA PRO A 161 -6.02 9.64 6.34
C PRO A 161 -6.38 10.59 7.48
N LEU A 162 -6.61 11.87 7.16
CA LEU A 162 -7.09 12.86 8.14
C LEU A 162 -8.44 12.45 8.75
N LEU A 163 -9.25 11.72 8.00
CA LEU A 163 -10.56 11.25 8.44
C LEU A 163 -10.49 10.18 9.54
N ALA A 164 -9.31 9.60 9.81
CA ALA A 164 -9.09 8.71 10.94
C ALA A 164 -8.98 9.47 12.29
N ILE A 165 -8.67 10.77 12.27
CA ILE A 165 -8.33 11.53 13.48
C ILE A 165 -9.53 11.66 14.40
N ALA A 166 -10.66 12.17 13.90
CA ALA A 166 -11.86 12.42 14.73
C ALA A 166 -12.42 11.13 15.36
N PRO A 167 -12.58 9.98 14.63
CA PRO A 167 -13.02 8.72 15.21
C PRO A 167 -12.10 8.21 16.33
N LEU A 168 -10.78 8.25 16.13
CA LEU A 168 -9.81 7.77 17.12
C LEU A 168 -9.77 8.68 18.35
N LEU A 169 -9.79 10.01 18.16
CA LEU A 169 -9.86 10.94 19.29
C LEU A 169 -11.17 10.80 20.08
N ALA A 170 -12.30 10.54 19.42
CA ALA A 170 -13.57 10.31 20.07
C ALA A 170 -13.56 9.01 20.91
N ALA A 171 -12.93 7.95 20.39
CA ALA A 171 -12.75 6.71 21.13
C ALA A 171 -11.87 6.93 22.37
N GLN A 172 -10.73 7.62 22.22
CA GLN A 172 -9.82 7.95 23.34
C GLN A 172 -10.51 8.82 24.40
N GLU A 173 -11.36 9.79 24.00
CA GLU A 173 -12.11 10.63 24.95
C GLU A 173 -13.13 9.84 25.77
N LEU A 174 -13.64 8.74 25.22
CA LEU A 174 -14.57 7.84 25.90
C LEU A 174 -13.85 6.69 26.65
N GLY A 175 -12.52 6.65 26.65
CA GLY A 175 -11.75 5.56 27.23
C GLY A 175 -11.87 4.23 26.49
N ILE A 176 -12.29 4.25 25.22
CA ILE A 176 -12.36 3.06 24.38
C ILE A 176 -10.97 2.80 23.79
N PRO A 177 -10.38 1.61 23.98
CA PRO A 177 -9.09 1.23 23.43
C PRO A 177 -8.99 1.48 21.92
N THR A 178 -7.86 2.01 21.48
CA THR A 178 -7.59 2.34 20.08
C THR A 178 -6.37 1.62 19.57
N ALA A 179 -6.43 1.11 18.33
CA ALA A 179 -5.26 0.60 17.64
C ALA A 179 -5.22 1.08 16.19
N THR A 180 -4.02 1.08 15.61
CA THR A 180 -3.85 1.34 14.19
C THR A 180 -2.94 0.31 13.55
N PHE A 181 -3.30 -0.09 12.33
CA PHE A 181 -2.48 -0.92 11.46
C PHE A 181 -1.60 -0.04 10.58
N ILE A 182 -0.30 -0.33 10.53
CA ILE A 182 0.60 0.35 9.60
C ILE A 182 0.39 -0.27 8.23
N PHE A 183 -0.28 0.47 7.37
CA PHE A 183 -0.87 -0.03 6.13
C PHE A 183 0.14 -0.60 5.12
N SER A 184 1.34 -0.02 5.02
CA SER A 184 2.33 -0.42 4.02
C SER A 184 3.74 -0.38 4.61
N TRP A 185 4.59 -1.28 4.15
CA TRP A 185 5.98 -1.45 4.56
C TRP A 185 6.87 -0.22 4.30
N ASP A 186 6.43 0.67 3.42
CA ASP A 186 7.15 1.89 3.03
C ASP A 186 6.70 3.15 3.78
N ASN A 187 5.74 3.05 4.71
CA ASN A 187 5.06 4.22 5.24
C ASN A 187 5.80 4.94 6.37
N LEU A 188 6.53 4.23 7.22
CA LEU A 188 7.10 4.79 8.44
C LEU A 188 8.13 5.91 8.16
N PRO A 189 9.07 5.76 7.20
CA PRO A 189 10.02 6.81 6.88
C PRO A 189 9.41 8.07 6.28
N LYS A 190 8.17 7.97 5.76
CA LYS A 190 7.49 9.04 5.01
C LYS A 190 6.72 10.03 5.87
N ALA A 191 6.85 9.96 7.20
CA ALA A 191 6.14 10.82 8.15
C ALA A 191 4.61 10.80 7.90
N THR A 192 3.98 9.63 7.93
CA THR A 192 2.58 9.45 7.53
C THR A 192 1.60 9.32 8.69
N MET A 193 2.06 9.12 9.92
CA MET A 193 1.16 8.97 11.07
C MET A 193 0.50 10.30 11.45
N VAL A 194 -0.83 10.36 11.36
CA VAL A 194 -1.59 11.59 11.61
C VAL A 194 -2.13 11.70 13.03
N VAL A 195 -2.29 10.59 13.74
CA VAL A 195 -2.79 10.53 15.13
C VAL A 195 -2.16 9.33 15.83
N GLU A 196 -1.89 9.47 17.13
CA GLU A 196 -1.41 8.39 17.99
C GLU A 196 -2.59 7.55 18.50
N THR A 197 -2.35 6.24 18.66
CA THR A 197 -3.27 5.25 19.24
C THR A 197 -2.61 4.54 20.43
N ASP A 198 -3.39 3.76 21.19
CA ASP A 198 -2.87 3.02 22.34
C ASP A 198 -1.97 1.85 21.87
N SER A 199 -2.26 1.26 20.70
CA SER A 199 -1.50 0.15 20.15
C SER A 199 -1.28 0.30 18.65
N TYR A 200 -0.22 -0.37 18.16
CA TYR A 200 0.23 -0.32 16.77
C TYR A 200 0.46 -1.72 16.23
N PHE A 201 -0.04 -2.01 15.05
CA PHE A 201 0.11 -3.29 14.39
C PHE A 201 1.03 -3.15 13.19
N VAL A 202 2.09 -3.92 13.17
CA VAL A 202 3.16 -3.89 12.15
C VAL A 202 3.37 -5.27 11.55
N TRP A 203 3.98 -5.30 10.37
CA TRP A 203 4.13 -6.53 9.60
C TRP A 203 5.28 -7.41 10.10
N SER A 204 6.36 -6.81 10.62
CA SER A 204 7.59 -7.53 10.97
C SER A 204 8.36 -6.86 12.12
N GLU A 205 9.41 -7.55 12.60
CA GLU A 205 10.38 -6.96 13.54
C GLU A 205 11.06 -5.73 12.93
N HIS A 206 11.44 -5.80 11.65
CA HIS A 206 12.01 -4.65 10.94
C HIS A 206 11.11 -3.40 11.02
N MET A 207 9.80 -3.55 10.76
CA MET A 207 8.86 -2.43 10.88
C MET A 207 8.65 -1.98 12.34
N LYS A 208 8.78 -2.87 13.32
CA LYS A 208 8.76 -2.48 14.74
C LYS A 208 9.97 -1.61 15.09
N GLU A 209 11.15 -1.99 14.62
CA GLU A 209 12.38 -1.20 14.81
C GLU A 209 12.25 0.17 14.13
N GLU A 210 11.76 0.22 12.90
CA GLU A 210 11.45 1.49 12.21
C GLU A 210 10.45 2.35 12.98
N LEU A 211 9.38 1.75 13.51
CA LEU A 211 8.35 2.48 14.27
C LEU A 211 8.95 3.12 15.52
N LEU A 212 9.77 2.40 16.29
CA LEU A 212 10.50 2.92 17.46
C LEU A 212 11.52 3.98 17.06
N GLN A 213 12.17 3.81 15.93
CA GLN A 213 13.18 4.76 15.43
C GLN A 213 12.57 6.10 15.01
N TYR A 214 11.43 6.10 14.34
CA TYR A 214 10.75 7.30 13.82
C TYR A 214 9.80 7.94 14.85
N TYR A 215 9.26 7.14 15.77
CA TYR A 215 8.27 7.58 16.76
C TYR A 215 8.70 7.14 18.18
N PRO A 216 9.79 7.73 18.73
CA PRO A 216 10.42 7.26 19.97
C PRO A 216 9.56 7.42 21.23
N TYR A 217 8.41 8.09 21.13
CA TYR A 217 7.43 8.17 22.20
C TYR A 217 6.53 6.92 22.31
N ILE A 218 6.55 6.06 21.28
CA ILE A 218 5.82 4.79 21.29
C ILE A 218 6.61 3.77 22.08
N LYS A 219 5.94 3.08 23.01
CA LYS A 219 6.55 2.02 23.81
C LYS A 219 6.54 0.69 23.05
N ALA A 220 7.60 -0.08 23.20
CA ALA A 220 7.74 -1.36 22.51
C ALA A 220 6.63 -2.38 22.85
N GLU A 221 6.11 -2.31 24.09
CA GLU A 221 4.98 -3.16 24.54
C GLU A 221 3.66 -2.89 23.81
N ASN A 222 3.50 -1.69 23.24
CA ASN A 222 2.32 -1.29 22.51
C ASN A 222 2.39 -1.65 21.00
N ILE A 223 3.44 -2.36 20.58
CA ILE A 223 3.65 -2.74 19.18
C ILE A 223 3.44 -4.24 19.01
N HIS A 224 2.47 -4.60 18.17
CA HIS A 224 2.12 -5.98 17.86
C HIS A 224 2.63 -6.37 16.46
N ILE A 225 3.48 -7.38 16.40
CA ILE A 225 4.01 -7.91 15.14
C ILE A 225 3.09 -9.02 14.66
N THR A 226 2.32 -8.74 13.64
CA THR A 226 1.24 -9.64 13.19
C THR A 226 1.43 -10.19 11.79
N GLY A 227 2.28 -9.58 10.96
CA GLY A 227 2.18 -9.75 9.52
C GLY A 227 1.08 -8.87 8.93
N THR A 228 0.83 -9.02 7.65
CA THR A 228 -0.27 -8.33 6.94
C THR A 228 -1.18 -9.32 6.23
N PRO A 229 -2.53 -9.17 6.35
CA PRO A 229 -3.48 -9.99 5.61
C PRO A 229 -3.33 -9.88 4.07
N GLN A 230 -2.62 -8.89 3.58
CA GLN A 230 -2.36 -8.68 2.15
C GLN A 230 -1.86 -9.94 1.44
N PHE A 231 -1.04 -10.76 2.12
CA PHE A 231 -0.42 -11.93 1.51
C PHE A 231 -1.14 -13.25 1.82
N GLU A 232 -2.18 -13.25 2.66
CA GLU A 232 -2.87 -14.49 3.04
C GLU A 232 -3.50 -15.19 1.84
N SER A 233 -4.10 -14.42 0.94
CA SER A 233 -4.75 -14.96 -0.26
C SER A 233 -3.81 -15.82 -1.14
N HIS A 234 -2.49 -15.58 -1.11
CA HIS A 234 -1.52 -16.41 -1.84
C HIS A 234 -1.43 -17.86 -1.35
N TYR A 235 -2.00 -18.15 -0.20
CA TYR A 235 -2.01 -19.47 0.43
C TYR A 235 -3.41 -20.11 0.45
N GLU A 236 -4.41 -19.44 -0.14
CA GLU A 236 -5.80 -19.91 -0.29
C GLU A 236 -5.96 -20.60 -1.66
N THR A 237 -5.71 -21.90 -1.70
CA THR A 237 -5.68 -22.69 -2.97
C THR A 237 -7.02 -22.82 -3.65
N ASP A 238 -8.12 -22.64 -2.94
CA ASP A 238 -9.50 -22.65 -3.45
C ASP A 238 -9.82 -21.43 -4.32
N ARG A 239 -9.03 -20.35 -4.22
CA ARG A 239 -9.13 -19.18 -5.12
C ARG A 239 -8.47 -19.40 -6.49
N LEU A 240 -7.68 -20.46 -6.64
CA LEU A 240 -6.97 -20.73 -7.87
C LEU A 240 -7.85 -21.49 -8.84
N VAL A 241 -7.95 -20.98 -10.06
CA VAL A 241 -8.59 -21.71 -11.18
C VAL A 241 -7.56 -22.41 -12.05
N ALA A 242 -7.97 -23.44 -12.76
CA ALA A 242 -7.10 -24.14 -13.69
C ALA A 242 -6.54 -23.17 -14.76
N LYS A 243 -5.31 -23.42 -15.22
CA LYS A 243 -4.61 -22.60 -16.21
C LYS A 243 -5.46 -22.36 -17.45
N GLU A 244 -6.06 -23.41 -17.97
CA GLU A 244 -6.91 -23.38 -19.17
C GLU A 244 -8.11 -22.44 -18.99
N THR A 245 -8.72 -22.46 -17.80
CA THR A 245 -9.84 -21.59 -17.44
C THR A 245 -9.41 -20.13 -17.38
N PHE A 246 -8.32 -19.84 -16.67
CA PHE A 246 -7.78 -18.49 -16.55
C PHE A 246 -7.37 -17.92 -17.91
N PHE A 247 -6.69 -18.73 -18.73
CA PHE A 247 -6.24 -18.32 -20.06
C PHE A 247 -7.42 -18.00 -20.97
N LYS A 248 -8.42 -18.87 -21.00
CA LYS A 248 -9.66 -18.64 -21.78
C LYS A 248 -10.39 -17.36 -21.34
N GLN A 249 -10.53 -17.14 -20.03
CA GLN A 249 -11.23 -15.96 -19.48
C GLN A 249 -10.52 -14.65 -19.81
N ASN A 250 -9.20 -14.65 -19.96
CA ASN A 250 -8.39 -13.47 -20.19
C ASN A 250 -7.84 -13.34 -21.62
N GLY A 251 -8.25 -14.21 -22.54
CA GLY A 251 -7.80 -14.19 -23.94
C GLY A 251 -6.32 -14.53 -24.13
N LEU A 252 -5.76 -15.36 -23.23
CA LEU A 252 -4.38 -15.83 -23.30
C LEU A 252 -4.28 -17.09 -24.15
N ASP A 253 -3.19 -17.20 -24.93
CA ASP A 253 -2.89 -18.37 -25.74
C ASP A 253 -2.27 -19.49 -24.89
N ILE A 254 -2.93 -20.64 -24.78
CA ILE A 254 -2.52 -21.76 -23.94
C ILE A 254 -1.18 -22.38 -24.38
N THR A 255 -0.76 -22.16 -25.61
CA THR A 255 0.52 -22.65 -26.15
C THR A 255 1.71 -21.82 -25.74
N ARG A 256 1.46 -20.63 -25.14
CA ARG A 256 2.50 -19.70 -24.70
C ARG A 256 2.79 -19.79 -23.21
N ARG A 257 4.03 -19.44 -22.86
CA ARG A 257 4.39 -19.02 -21.51
C ARG A 257 4.12 -17.52 -21.38
N TYR A 258 3.78 -17.08 -20.17
CA TYR A 258 3.55 -15.65 -19.95
C TYR A 258 4.43 -15.11 -18.85
N ILE A 259 4.98 -13.92 -19.10
CA ILE A 259 5.55 -13.06 -18.07
C ILE A 259 4.56 -11.94 -17.75
N CYS A 260 4.50 -11.49 -16.50
CA CYS A 260 3.68 -10.36 -16.12
C CYS A 260 4.49 -9.06 -16.24
N TYR A 261 3.94 -8.04 -16.90
CA TYR A 261 4.40 -6.68 -16.75
C TYR A 261 3.39 -5.93 -15.87
N SER A 262 3.82 -5.51 -14.68
CA SER A 262 3.00 -4.74 -13.76
C SER A 262 3.31 -3.27 -13.88
N GLY A 263 2.41 -2.53 -14.53
CA GLY A 263 2.56 -1.09 -14.72
C GLY A 263 2.33 -0.30 -13.43
N ASP A 264 2.97 0.88 -13.36
CA ASP A 264 2.83 1.85 -12.29
C ASP A 264 1.92 3.01 -12.66
N ASP A 265 1.59 3.88 -11.69
CA ASP A 265 0.91 5.14 -11.97
C ASP A 265 1.85 6.18 -12.58
N VAL A 266 1.28 7.21 -13.22
CA VAL A 266 2.04 8.25 -13.92
C VAL A 266 2.96 9.08 -13.03
N THR A 267 2.70 9.12 -11.72
CA THR A 267 3.54 9.89 -10.77
C THR A 267 4.72 9.07 -10.27
N THR A 268 4.57 7.76 -10.20
CA THR A 268 5.62 6.81 -9.82
C THR A 268 6.54 6.51 -11.00
N CYS A 269 5.96 6.18 -12.16
CA CYS A 269 6.70 5.87 -13.37
C CYS A 269 6.12 6.64 -14.58
N PRO A 270 6.57 7.89 -14.83
CA PRO A 270 6.08 8.70 -15.95
C PRO A 270 6.31 8.05 -17.32
N ASP A 271 7.42 7.34 -17.46
CA ASP A 271 7.91 6.75 -18.71
C ASP A 271 7.58 5.27 -18.86
N ASP A 272 6.70 4.72 -18.02
CA ASP A 272 6.34 3.30 -17.98
C ASP A 272 5.93 2.69 -19.33
N PRO A 273 5.21 3.39 -20.23
CA PRO A 273 4.95 2.86 -21.57
C PRO A 273 6.20 2.58 -22.40
N GLN A 274 7.30 3.37 -22.22
CA GLN A 274 8.54 3.12 -22.93
C GLN A 274 9.27 1.88 -22.41
N TYR A 275 9.18 1.60 -21.11
CA TYR A 275 9.71 0.36 -20.52
C TYR A 275 8.92 -0.87 -20.98
N LEU A 276 7.60 -0.76 -21.09
CA LEU A 276 6.77 -1.83 -21.66
C LEU A 276 7.13 -2.08 -23.13
N ASP A 277 7.39 -1.02 -23.91
CA ASP A 277 7.85 -1.12 -25.31
C ASP A 277 9.19 -1.86 -25.40
N ASP A 278 10.19 -1.49 -24.58
CA ASP A 278 11.50 -2.14 -24.53
C ASP A 278 11.39 -3.64 -24.15
N VAL A 279 10.53 -3.98 -23.18
CA VAL A 279 10.27 -5.40 -22.79
C VAL A 279 9.55 -6.15 -23.92
N ALA A 280 8.57 -5.54 -24.57
CA ALA A 280 7.85 -6.16 -25.67
C ALA A 280 8.75 -6.39 -26.90
N ALA A 281 9.65 -5.44 -27.20
CA ALA A 281 10.66 -5.61 -28.26
C ALA A 281 11.61 -6.78 -27.96
N ALA A 282 12.06 -6.91 -26.69
CA ALA A 282 12.89 -8.03 -26.27
C ALA A 282 12.16 -9.38 -26.40
N VAL A 283 10.89 -9.48 -25.97
CA VAL A 283 10.07 -10.68 -26.10
C VAL A 283 9.80 -10.99 -27.57
N LYS A 284 9.56 -10.00 -28.41
CA LYS A 284 9.41 -10.18 -29.86
C LYS A 284 10.64 -10.85 -30.46
N GLN A 285 11.83 -10.35 -30.12
CA GLN A 285 13.08 -10.94 -30.59
C GLN A 285 13.28 -12.39 -30.10
N MET A 286 12.91 -12.68 -28.83
CA MET A 286 12.94 -14.06 -28.30
C MET A 286 12.04 -14.99 -29.14
N ASN A 287 10.85 -14.55 -29.48
CA ASN A 287 9.88 -15.31 -30.25
C ASN A 287 10.35 -15.51 -31.70
N GLU A 288 11.05 -14.55 -32.30
CA GLU A 288 11.69 -14.69 -33.63
C GLU A 288 12.85 -15.73 -33.59
N GLU A 289 13.46 -15.96 -32.43
CA GLU A 289 14.51 -16.96 -32.20
C GLU A 289 13.96 -18.36 -31.80
N GLY A 290 12.62 -18.49 -31.71
CA GLY A 290 11.95 -19.77 -31.47
C GLY A 290 11.31 -19.94 -30.09
N ASP A 291 11.41 -18.94 -29.20
CA ASP A 291 10.63 -18.92 -27.96
C ASP A 291 9.14 -18.70 -28.27
N THR A 292 8.27 -19.00 -27.28
CA THR A 292 6.82 -18.78 -27.37
C THR A 292 6.34 -18.06 -26.10
N ILE A 293 6.74 -16.79 -25.96
CA ILE A 293 6.49 -15.96 -24.78
C ILE A 293 5.42 -14.91 -25.10
N GLY A 294 4.48 -14.72 -24.19
CA GLY A 294 3.54 -13.59 -24.15
C GLY A 294 3.79 -12.71 -22.94
N ILE A 295 3.26 -11.49 -22.98
CA ILE A 295 3.25 -10.55 -21.87
C ILE A 295 1.80 -10.39 -21.40
N LEU A 296 1.52 -10.75 -20.15
CA LEU A 296 0.31 -10.36 -19.47
C LEU A 296 0.57 -8.95 -18.87
N PHE A 297 -0.05 -7.93 -19.44
CA PHE A 297 0.08 -6.56 -18.95
C PHE A 297 -1.02 -6.27 -17.92
N ARG A 298 -0.63 -6.10 -16.65
CA ARG A 298 -1.50 -5.63 -15.59
C ARG A 298 -1.24 -4.15 -15.34
N ARG A 299 -2.19 -3.31 -15.74
CA ARG A 299 -2.14 -1.86 -15.50
C ARG A 299 -2.21 -1.55 -14.00
N CYS A 300 -1.59 -0.45 -13.57
CA CYS A 300 -1.83 0.07 -12.22
C CYS A 300 -3.33 0.37 -12.02
N PRO A 301 -3.96 -0.09 -10.93
CA PRO A 301 -5.41 0.06 -10.72
C PRO A 301 -5.92 1.51 -10.73
N VAL A 302 -5.06 2.48 -10.44
CA VAL A 302 -5.43 3.91 -10.42
C VAL A 302 -5.04 4.65 -11.70
N ASP A 303 -4.43 3.98 -12.68
CA ASP A 303 -4.08 4.56 -13.98
C ASP A 303 -5.16 4.26 -15.02
N PHE A 304 -5.99 5.25 -15.31
CA PHE A 304 -7.05 5.21 -16.32
C PHE A 304 -6.68 5.97 -17.60
N SER A 305 -5.40 6.32 -17.77
CA SER A 305 -4.94 7.06 -18.94
C SER A 305 -4.82 6.15 -20.18
N ASP A 306 -4.73 6.78 -21.33
CA ASP A 306 -4.52 6.14 -22.65
C ASP A 306 -3.01 5.96 -22.98
N ARG A 307 -2.11 6.26 -22.03
CA ARG A 307 -0.66 6.34 -22.27
C ARG A 307 -0.02 5.04 -22.78
N PHE A 308 -0.63 3.90 -22.55
CA PHE A 308 -0.17 2.58 -23.00
C PHE A 308 -0.74 2.16 -24.37
N ASP A 309 -1.74 2.85 -24.89
CA ASP A 309 -2.54 2.38 -26.04
C ASP A 309 -1.67 2.18 -27.31
N SER A 310 -0.68 3.06 -27.55
CA SER A 310 0.21 2.92 -28.69
C SER A 310 1.08 1.66 -28.62
N VAL A 311 1.61 1.33 -27.45
CA VAL A 311 2.43 0.13 -27.24
C VAL A 311 1.56 -1.13 -27.31
N LEU A 312 0.37 -1.10 -26.73
CA LEU A 312 -0.57 -2.22 -26.80
C LEU A 312 -0.99 -2.51 -28.25
N ALA A 313 -1.23 -1.46 -29.05
CA ALA A 313 -1.56 -1.61 -30.46
C ALA A 313 -0.38 -2.16 -31.31
N GLN A 314 0.85 -1.69 -31.00
CA GLN A 314 2.07 -2.13 -31.70
C GLN A 314 2.39 -3.60 -31.46
N TYR A 315 2.15 -4.09 -30.23
CA TYR A 315 2.51 -5.47 -29.82
C TYR A 315 1.28 -6.33 -29.46
N LYS A 316 0.15 -6.10 -30.16
CA LYS A 316 -1.12 -6.81 -29.93
C LYS A 316 -1.03 -8.34 -29.96
N ASP A 317 -0.03 -8.88 -30.70
CA ASP A 317 0.19 -10.32 -30.83
C ASP A 317 1.06 -10.89 -29.69
N ILE A 318 1.63 -10.03 -28.84
CA ILE A 318 2.53 -10.39 -27.74
C ILE A 318 1.96 -9.98 -26.39
N ILE A 319 1.37 -8.78 -26.31
CA ILE A 319 0.83 -8.21 -25.08
C ILE A 319 -0.66 -8.47 -24.97
N VAL A 320 -1.08 -9.09 -23.90
CA VAL A 320 -2.49 -9.22 -23.52
C VAL A 320 -2.77 -8.35 -22.30
N PRO A 321 -3.55 -7.26 -22.43
CA PRO A 321 -3.90 -6.42 -21.30
C PRO A 321 -4.97 -7.10 -20.43
N VAL A 322 -4.66 -7.24 -19.13
CA VAL A 322 -5.58 -7.75 -18.11
C VAL A 322 -5.83 -6.63 -17.10
N ASN A 323 -6.97 -5.97 -17.26
CA ASN A 323 -7.29 -4.81 -16.44
C ASN A 323 -7.68 -5.22 -15.01
N PRO A 324 -7.19 -4.49 -13.98
CA PRO A 324 -7.65 -4.66 -12.61
C PRO A 324 -9.16 -4.47 -12.51
N LYS A 325 -9.79 -5.28 -11.66
CA LYS A 325 -11.24 -5.18 -11.36
C LYS A 325 -11.46 -4.24 -10.19
N TRP A 326 -11.11 -2.97 -10.38
CA TRP A 326 -11.32 -1.92 -9.40
C TRP A 326 -12.48 -1.03 -9.84
N GLU A 327 -13.30 -0.62 -8.87
CA GLU A 327 -14.42 0.26 -9.12
C GLU A 327 -14.08 1.71 -8.85
N LYS A 328 -14.37 2.59 -9.82
CA LYS A 328 -14.24 4.03 -9.67
C LYS A 328 -15.57 4.62 -9.25
N LYS A 329 -15.72 4.93 -7.96
CA LYS A 329 -16.95 5.53 -7.41
C LYS A 329 -16.94 7.07 -7.40
N GLY A 330 -15.78 7.71 -7.68
CA GLY A 330 -15.63 9.16 -7.67
C GLY A 330 -14.40 9.65 -8.44
N GLY A 331 -14.13 10.97 -8.37
CA GLY A 331 -13.05 11.62 -9.11
C GLY A 331 -11.66 11.58 -8.45
N MET A 332 -11.57 11.19 -7.18
CA MET A 332 -10.31 11.15 -6.45
C MET A 332 -9.75 9.72 -6.37
N TRP A 333 -8.43 9.59 -6.28
CA TRP A 333 -7.75 8.29 -6.24
C TRP A 333 -8.24 7.38 -5.09
N ASN A 334 -8.59 7.96 -3.94
CA ASN A 334 -9.12 7.24 -2.78
C ASN A 334 -10.59 6.80 -2.92
N THR A 335 -11.21 7.07 -4.05
CA THR A 335 -12.54 6.57 -4.45
C THR A 335 -12.46 5.53 -5.57
N ILE A 336 -11.25 5.06 -5.88
CA ILE A 336 -10.97 3.94 -6.78
C ILE A 336 -10.58 2.78 -5.88
N LEU A 337 -11.42 1.75 -5.85
CA LEU A 337 -11.37 0.76 -4.78
C LEU A 337 -11.34 -0.66 -5.36
N PRO A 338 -10.56 -1.58 -4.73
CA PRO A 338 -10.52 -2.97 -5.13
C PRO A 338 -11.90 -3.64 -4.93
N THR A 339 -12.15 -4.66 -5.71
CA THR A 339 -13.26 -5.60 -5.49
C THR A 339 -12.70 -6.97 -5.06
N PRO A 340 -13.53 -7.86 -4.47
CA PRO A 340 -13.11 -9.23 -4.17
C PRO A 340 -12.56 -9.97 -5.39
N GLU A 341 -13.18 -9.78 -6.57
CA GLU A 341 -12.80 -10.41 -7.81
C GLU A 341 -11.42 -9.95 -8.32
N ASP A 342 -10.94 -8.78 -7.88
CA ASP A 342 -9.57 -8.33 -8.21
C ASP A 342 -8.52 -9.08 -7.41
N VAL A 343 -8.85 -9.51 -6.19
CA VAL A 343 -7.97 -10.37 -5.39
C VAL A 343 -7.75 -11.69 -6.11
N ASP A 344 -8.83 -12.33 -6.57
CA ASP A 344 -8.77 -13.59 -7.34
C ASP A 344 -8.02 -13.41 -8.66
N LEU A 345 -8.27 -12.29 -9.37
CA LEU A 345 -7.56 -11.97 -10.60
C LEU A 345 -6.06 -11.81 -10.39
N GLN A 346 -5.65 -11.13 -9.33
CA GLN A 346 -4.23 -10.97 -8.99
C GLN A 346 -3.58 -12.31 -8.64
N MET A 347 -4.23 -13.11 -7.80
CA MET A 347 -3.78 -14.45 -7.43
C MET A 347 -3.52 -15.33 -8.66
N ASN A 348 -4.50 -15.41 -9.55
CA ASN A 348 -4.41 -16.22 -10.76
C ASN A 348 -3.40 -15.65 -11.77
N THR A 349 -3.25 -14.30 -11.86
CA THR A 349 -2.18 -13.68 -12.65
C THR A 349 -0.81 -14.16 -12.18
N ILE A 350 -0.55 -14.13 -10.88
CA ILE A 350 0.73 -14.56 -10.31
C ILE A 350 0.92 -16.09 -10.49
N ALA A 351 -0.12 -16.87 -10.22
CA ALA A 351 -0.06 -18.32 -10.34
C ALA A 351 0.27 -18.77 -11.76
N HIS A 352 -0.25 -18.08 -12.78
CA HIS A 352 -0.17 -18.49 -14.18
C HIS A 352 0.84 -17.71 -15.04
N THR A 353 1.65 -16.84 -14.44
CA THR A 353 2.79 -16.20 -15.09
C THR A 353 4.10 -16.63 -14.44
N ASP A 354 5.21 -16.65 -15.19
CA ASP A 354 6.47 -17.22 -14.75
C ASP A 354 7.37 -16.25 -13.99
N MET A 355 7.22 -14.96 -14.23
CA MET A 355 7.92 -13.87 -13.54
C MET A 355 7.14 -12.56 -13.65
N VAL A 356 7.54 -11.55 -12.86
CA VAL A 356 7.04 -10.18 -13.01
C VAL A 356 8.15 -9.21 -13.33
N ILE A 357 7.83 -8.20 -14.15
CA ILE A 357 8.70 -7.06 -14.45
C ILE A 357 7.96 -5.79 -14.04
N ASN A 358 8.61 -4.92 -13.30
CA ASN A 358 8.05 -3.63 -12.84
C ASN A 358 9.14 -2.65 -12.39
N LEU A 359 8.74 -1.45 -11.95
CA LEU A 359 9.62 -0.46 -11.36
C LEU A 359 9.43 -0.41 -9.83
N GLY A 360 10.18 -1.23 -9.09
CA GLY A 360 10.21 -1.15 -7.63
C GLY A 360 8.90 -1.46 -6.90
N SER A 361 8.01 -2.22 -7.52
CA SER A 361 6.72 -2.59 -6.94
C SER A 361 6.86 -3.65 -5.84
N SER A 362 5.98 -3.59 -4.83
CA SER A 362 5.84 -4.62 -3.80
C SER A 362 5.40 -5.99 -4.34
N MET A 363 5.04 -6.10 -5.61
CA MET A 363 4.75 -7.39 -6.25
C MET A 363 5.93 -8.37 -6.22
N VAL A 364 7.14 -7.92 -5.90
CA VAL A 364 8.27 -8.82 -5.60
C VAL A 364 7.92 -9.81 -4.49
N PHE A 365 7.19 -9.37 -3.46
CA PHE A 365 6.78 -10.22 -2.34
C PHE A 365 5.63 -11.15 -2.72
N ASP A 366 4.70 -10.67 -3.54
CA ASP A 366 3.62 -11.48 -4.08
C ASP A 366 4.19 -12.64 -4.92
N TYR A 367 5.17 -12.37 -5.79
CA TYR A 367 5.84 -13.41 -6.60
C TYR A 367 6.75 -14.29 -5.75
N ALA A 368 7.43 -13.75 -4.74
CA ALA A 368 8.24 -14.53 -3.80
C ALA A 368 7.40 -15.54 -3.01
N ALA A 369 6.14 -15.22 -2.67
CA ALA A 369 5.20 -16.16 -2.05
C ALA A 369 4.93 -17.39 -2.92
N HIS A 370 4.99 -17.23 -4.25
CA HIS A 370 4.84 -18.32 -5.23
C HIS A 370 6.18 -18.92 -5.72
N GLY A 371 7.30 -18.52 -5.12
CA GLY A 371 8.64 -19.01 -5.54
C GLY A 371 9.02 -18.56 -6.95
N LYS A 372 8.57 -17.39 -7.39
CA LYS A 372 8.79 -16.83 -8.73
C LYS A 372 9.64 -15.56 -8.67
N PRO A 373 10.46 -15.30 -9.70
CA PRO A 373 11.35 -14.15 -9.72
C PRO A 373 10.62 -12.87 -10.10
N CYS A 374 11.18 -11.75 -9.62
CA CYS A 374 10.82 -10.39 -10.00
C CYS A 374 12.02 -9.71 -10.67
N ALA A 375 11.79 -9.00 -11.76
CA ALA A 375 12.77 -8.12 -12.36
C ALA A 375 12.40 -6.65 -12.14
N TYR A 376 13.39 -5.84 -11.77
CA TYR A 376 13.25 -4.40 -11.58
C TYR A 376 13.95 -3.63 -12.70
N ILE A 377 13.24 -2.70 -13.32
CA ILE A 377 13.77 -1.76 -14.29
C ILE A 377 14.73 -0.80 -13.57
N ASN A 378 16.00 -0.71 -14.02
CA ASN A 378 17.06 0.05 -13.37
C ASN A 378 17.82 1.00 -14.34
N TYR A 379 17.15 1.49 -15.37
CA TYR A 379 17.73 2.44 -16.30
C TYR A 379 16.75 3.56 -16.64
N ASP A 380 17.26 4.72 -16.95
CA ASP A 380 16.46 5.85 -17.44
C ASP A 380 16.30 5.75 -18.96
N VAL A 381 15.10 6.00 -19.46
CA VAL A 381 14.86 6.12 -20.90
C VAL A 381 15.54 7.36 -21.48
N LYS A 382 15.86 7.32 -22.78
CA LYS A 382 16.55 8.42 -23.46
C LYS A 382 15.70 9.69 -23.53
N HIS A 383 14.40 9.54 -23.74
CA HIS A 383 13.45 10.66 -23.88
C HIS A 383 12.46 10.64 -22.72
N LYS A 384 12.86 11.29 -21.63
CA LYS A 384 12.04 11.36 -20.42
C LYS A 384 10.85 12.30 -20.57
N ARG A 385 9.69 11.88 -20.08
CA ARG A 385 8.50 12.72 -19.97
C ARG A 385 8.66 13.82 -18.93
N ILE A 386 9.41 13.54 -17.86
CA ILE A 386 9.78 14.48 -16.81
C ILE A 386 11.31 14.47 -16.68
N GLU A 387 11.96 15.56 -17.07
CA GLU A 387 13.42 15.64 -17.17
C GLU A 387 14.15 15.29 -15.87
N ASP A 388 13.67 15.83 -14.75
CA ASP A 388 14.26 15.62 -13.42
C ASP A 388 13.89 14.28 -12.77
N TRP A 389 13.04 13.46 -13.41
CA TRP A 389 12.69 12.15 -12.91
C TRP A 389 13.78 11.13 -13.25
N SER A 390 14.04 10.18 -12.34
CA SER A 390 15.01 9.11 -12.57
C SER A 390 14.64 7.86 -11.80
N VAL A 391 14.82 6.71 -12.41
CA VAL A 391 14.68 5.38 -11.80
C VAL A 391 15.52 5.26 -10.51
N LYS A 392 16.73 5.84 -10.52
CA LYS A 392 17.63 5.82 -9.34
C LYS A 392 17.01 6.47 -8.10
N LYS A 393 16.08 7.43 -8.26
CA LYS A 393 15.35 8.01 -7.12
C LYS A 393 14.51 6.98 -6.38
N ILE A 394 13.91 6.05 -7.11
CA ILE A 394 13.00 5.04 -6.54
C ILE A 394 13.79 4.12 -5.61
N TYR A 395 14.89 3.55 -6.08
CA TYR A 395 15.66 2.58 -5.30
C TYR A 395 16.49 3.20 -4.17
N ASN A 396 16.58 4.53 -4.11
CA ASN A 396 17.19 5.24 -2.99
C ASN A 396 16.24 5.40 -1.78
N TYR A 397 14.94 5.13 -1.92
CA TYR A 397 14.00 5.21 -0.81
C TYR A 397 14.40 4.25 0.33
N ILE A 398 14.12 4.68 1.56
CA ILE A 398 14.55 3.98 2.79
C ILE A 398 14.08 2.52 2.82
N HIS A 399 12.84 2.26 2.43
CA HIS A 399 12.28 0.92 2.49
C HIS A 399 13.03 -0.10 1.61
N PHE A 400 13.65 0.32 0.49
CA PHE A 400 14.50 -0.58 -0.31
C PHE A 400 15.81 -0.99 0.37
N ARG A 401 16.24 -0.26 1.42
CA ARG A 401 17.43 -0.61 2.21
C ARG A 401 17.24 -1.88 3.06
N SER A 402 16.00 -2.35 3.20
CA SER A 402 15.67 -3.64 3.81
C SER A 402 16.03 -4.83 2.92
N MET A 403 16.34 -4.59 1.63
CA MET A 403 16.74 -5.65 0.69
C MET A 403 18.05 -6.30 1.16
N PRO A 404 18.07 -7.61 1.49
CA PRO A 404 19.25 -8.25 2.08
C PRO A 404 20.38 -8.49 1.08
N ALA A 405 20.03 -8.64 -0.20
CA ALA A 405 21.00 -8.86 -1.27
C ALA A 405 20.45 -8.31 -2.59
N LYS A 406 21.35 -7.83 -3.47
CA LYS A 406 20.94 -7.33 -4.79
C LYS A 406 20.28 -8.40 -5.66
N GLU A 407 20.59 -9.65 -5.39
CA GLU A 407 20.01 -10.82 -6.06
C GLU A 407 18.55 -11.09 -5.65
N SER A 408 18.00 -10.36 -4.70
CA SER A 408 16.56 -10.43 -4.35
C SER A 408 15.65 -10.08 -5.53
N VAL A 409 16.18 -9.39 -6.53
CA VAL A 409 15.52 -9.11 -7.81
C VAL A 409 16.52 -9.27 -8.95
N ILE A 410 16.00 -9.38 -10.17
CA ILE A 410 16.78 -9.34 -11.40
C ILE A 410 16.81 -7.89 -11.87
N TRP A 411 17.98 -7.26 -11.87
CA TRP A 411 18.14 -5.88 -12.30
C TRP A 411 18.22 -5.78 -13.83
N LEU A 412 17.34 -5.00 -14.44
CA LEU A 412 17.39 -4.64 -15.86
C LEU A 412 18.09 -3.30 -15.97
N ASP A 413 19.40 -3.32 -16.15
CA ASP A 413 20.27 -2.12 -16.09
C ASP A 413 20.30 -1.34 -17.41
N ASN A 414 19.89 -1.94 -18.50
CA ASN A 414 19.70 -1.33 -19.81
C ASN A 414 18.75 -2.20 -20.65
N LYS A 415 18.24 -1.65 -21.76
CA LYS A 415 17.28 -2.34 -22.62
C LYS A 415 17.91 -3.50 -23.40
N GLU A 416 19.20 -3.43 -23.69
CA GLU A 416 19.93 -4.44 -24.45
C GLU A 416 20.06 -5.76 -23.68
N GLU A 417 20.00 -5.73 -22.34
CA GLU A 417 20.09 -6.90 -21.50
C GLU A 417 18.74 -7.58 -21.23
N ILE A 418 17.61 -6.92 -21.49
CA ILE A 418 16.28 -7.42 -21.12
C ILE A 418 16.06 -8.84 -21.63
N LYS A 419 16.33 -9.09 -22.92
CA LYS A 419 16.18 -10.40 -23.54
C LYS A 419 16.95 -11.48 -22.77
N THR A 420 18.26 -11.27 -22.61
CA THR A 420 19.15 -12.24 -21.96
C THR A 420 18.74 -12.48 -20.49
N LYS A 421 18.36 -11.42 -19.77
CA LYS A 421 17.92 -11.54 -18.38
C LYS A 421 16.61 -12.31 -18.26
N ILE A 422 15.63 -12.07 -19.14
CA ILE A 422 14.39 -12.86 -19.17
C ILE A 422 14.68 -14.32 -19.48
N GLN A 423 15.50 -14.63 -20.51
CA GLN A 423 15.86 -16.00 -20.87
C GLN A 423 16.53 -16.74 -19.72
N LEU A 424 17.47 -16.09 -19.03
CA LEU A 424 18.15 -16.67 -17.86
C LEU A 424 17.15 -16.91 -16.71
N ALA A 425 16.28 -15.96 -16.43
CA ALA A 425 15.27 -16.08 -15.38
C ALA A 425 14.29 -17.22 -15.62
N LEU A 426 13.84 -17.38 -16.88
CA LEU A 426 12.92 -18.45 -17.27
C LEU A 426 13.59 -19.84 -17.29
N LYS A 427 14.92 -19.89 -17.41
CA LYS A 427 15.72 -21.12 -17.36
C LYS A 427 16.04 -21.53 -15.93
N ASP A 428 16.57 -20.63 -15.12
CA ASP A 428 16.89 -20.85 -13.72
C ASP A 428 16.93 -19.52 -12.94
N SER A 429 16.02 -19.36 -12.02
CA SER A 429 15.91 -18.18 -11.12
C SER A 429 15.99 -18.56 -9.64
N ARG A 430 16.46 -19.77 -9.29
CA ARG A 430 16.45 -20.28 -7.90
C ARG A 430 17.15 -19.34 -6.93
N GLN A 431 18.31 -18.78 -7.30
CA GLN A 431 19.03 -17.84 -6.42
C GLN A 431 18.19 -16.58 -6.15
N ASN A 432 17.58 -16.01 -7.19
CA ASN A 432 16.73 -14.80 -7.05
C ASN A 432 15.51 -15.09 -6.18
N THR A 433 14.84 -16.23 -6.39
CA THR A 433 13.65 -16.59 -5.61
C THR A 433 13.97 -16.84 -4.13
N ILE A 434 15.10 -17.48 -3.83
CA ILE A 434 15.58 -17.65 -2.45
C ILE A 434 15.83 -16.28 -1.80
N LYS A 435 16.53 -15.36 -2.46
CA LYS A 435 16.85 -14.04 -1.92
C LYS A 435 15.60 -13.14 -1.83
N ALA A 436 14.67 -13.24 -2.77
CA ALA A 436 13.37 -12.57 -2.68
C ALA A 436 12.56 -13.07 -1.46
N LYS A 437 12.59 -14.38 -1.20
CA LYS A 437 11.93 -14.96 -0.02
C LYS A 437 12.59 -14.51 1.29
N GLU A 438 13.92 -14.42 1.35
CA GLU A 438 14.63 -13.84 2.50
C GLU A 438 14.21 -12.38 2.73
N TRP A 439 14.09 -11.59 1.66
CA TRP A 439 13.60 -10.22 1.77
C TRP A 439 12.14 -10.18 2.25
N PHE A 440 11.29 -11.04 1.73
CA PHE A 440 9.91 -11.16 2.19
C PHE A 440 9.82 -11.50 3.69
N GLN A 441 10.72 -12.36 4.21
CA GLN A 441 10.79 -12.68 5.64
C GLN A 441 11.22 -11.49 6.52
N ILE A 442 12.00 -10.55 5.98
CA ILE A 442 12.33 -9.30 6.68
C ILE A 442 11.10 -8.38 6.74
N ILE A 443 10.34 -8.29 5.64
CA ILE A 443 9.22 -7.36 5.52
C ILE A 443 7.95 -7.87 6.20
N ASN A 444 7.72 -9.17 6.23
CA ASN A 444 6.50 -9.77 6.76
C ASN A 444 6.80 -10.89 7.74
N LYS A 445 5.99 -10.98 8.80
CA LYS A 445 6.04 -12.10 9.74
C LYS A 445 5.65 -13.41 9.06
N PHE A 446 6.37 -14.47 9.36
CA PHE A 446 6.10 -15.82 8.86
C PHE A 446 5.50 -16.72 9.95
N PRO A 447 4.61 -17.64 9.56
CA PRO A 447 4.09 -17.83 8.20
C PRO A 447 3.11 -16.70 7.78
N PRO A 448 3.10 -16.31 6.48
CA PRO A 448 2.33 -15.13 6.01
C PRO A 448 0.81 -15.34 6.01
N ASP A 449 0.35 -16.58 6.01
CA ASP A 449 -1.07 -16.97 6.04
C ASP A 449 -1.72 -16.86 7.42
N SER A 450 -0.96 -16.47 8.45
CA SER A 450 -1.44 -16.37 9.84
C SER A 450 -1.64 -14.92 10.32
N ALA A 451 -1.55 -13.94 9.44
CA ALA A 451 -1.60 -12.53 9.83
C ALA A 451 -2.94 -12.15 10.50
N SER A 452 -4.05 -12.53 9.92
CA SER A 452 -5.39 -12.27 10.50
C SER A 452 -5.55 -12.91 11.86
N GLU A 453 -5.08 -14.15 12.06
CA GLU A 453 -5.10 -14.84 13.35
C GLU A 453 -4.23 -14.11 14.38
N ASN A 454 -3.01 -13.69 13.99
CA ASN A 454 -2.11 -12.92 14.86
C ASN A 454 -2.74 -11.59 15.29
N ILE A 455 -3.46 -10.92 14.37
CA ILE A 455 -4.18 -9.67 14.68
C ILE A 455 -5.28 -9.95 15.72
N TRP A 456 -6.12 -10.96 15.52
CA TRP A 456 -7.18 -11.28 16.45
C TRP A 456 -6.66 -11.74 17.82
N ASN A 457 -5.58 -12.52 17.86
CA ASN A 457 -4.90 -12.89 19.11
C ASN A 457 -4.37 -11.67 19.89
N SER A 458 -3.93 -10.64 19.18
CA SER A 458 -3.49 -9.39 19.80
C SER A 458 -4.69 -8.55 20.28
N ILE A 459 -5.75 -8.42 19.48
CA ILE A 459 -7.01 -7.76 19.87
C ILE A 459 -7.59 -8.42 21.13
N LYS A 460 -7.64 -9.75 21.18
CA LYS A 460 -8.14 -10.49 22.35
C LYS A 460 -7.42 -10.08 23.63
N LYS A 461 -6.10 -9.93 23.62
CA LYS A 461 -5.32 -9.51 24.78
C LYS A 461 -5.58 -8.07 25.21
N MET A 462 -6.07 -7.23 24.31
CA MET A 462 -6.34 -5.81 24.58
C MET A 462 -7.74 -5.57 25.12
N VAL A 463 -8.71 -6.46 24.82
CA VAL A 463 -10.11 -6.32 25.23
C VAL A 463 -10.53 -7.28 26.35
N SER A 464 -9.62 -8.18 26.79
CA SER A 464 -9.76 -9.02 27.97
C SER A 464 -9.45 -8.22 29.22
#